data_935e513946072a4e7acdc4df457dd763
#
_entry.id   935e513946072a4e7acdc4df457dd763
#
_cell.length_a   1.000
_cell.length_b   1.000
_cell.length_c   1.000
_cell.angle_alpha   90.00
_cell.angle_beta   90.00
_cell.angle_gamma   90.00
#
_symmetry.space_group_name_H-M   'P 1'
#
loop_
_entity.id
_entity.type
_entity.pdbx_description
1 polymer ?
#
loop_
_entity_poly.entity_id
_entity_poly.type
_entity_poly.pdbx_seq_one_letter_code
_entity_poly.pdbx_strand_id
1 'polypeptide(L)'
;MIPFAENTRNPEYQQKLFHIGVPVLPPPVYAFKMLSHLADFVNYKAEEKTLSLAAGEPSSQESYALSEHDSKVELGKYGIPVAREVIVKSEEEAVQFAQSVSEPLAMKIESADILHKSDVGGVKLNVKGGQEAREAYRAILASVGEKCPDAAINGILMVPMLKPGVEMILGVNNDPQFGPMVMVGMGGVFVEVFKDVALYPAPLSETEAMEMLRSLKAFKLLNG
;
A
#
# COMPACT_ATOMS: atom_id res chain seq x y z
N MET A 1 20.08 33.20 30.35
CA MET A 1 18.86 32.72 29.66
C MET A 1 18.70 33.58 28.42
N ILE A 2 18.85 33.00 27.23
CA ILE A 2 18.75 33.75 25.98
C ILE A 2 17.25 33.87 25.63
N PRO A 3 16.71 35.07 25.38
CA PRO A 3 15.29 35.23 25.11
C PRO A 3 14.93 34.58 23.77
N PHE A 4 13.92 33.73 23.80
CA PHE A 4 13.47 32.91 22.68
C PHE A 4 12.36 33.56 21.82
N ALA A 5 12.18 34.86 21.88
CA ALA A 5 11.19 35.54 21.05
C ALA A 5 11.74 35.71 19.63
N GLU A 6 10.97 35.34 18.60
CA GLU A 6 11.39 35.40 17.20
C GLU A 6 11.88 36.77 16.76
N ASN A 7 11.35 37.85 17.34
CA ASN A 7 11.70 39.25 17.03
C ASN A 7 12.94 39.78 17.75
N THR A 8 13.63 38.97 18.58
CA THR A 8 14.81 39.39 19.34
C THR A 8 16.10 38.73 18.84
N ARG A 9 16.10 38.16 17.68
CA ARG A 9 17.30 37.57 17.07
C ARG A 9 18.18 38.67 16.49
N ASN A 10 19.27 39.00 17.19
CA ASN A 10 20.35 39.86 16.66
C ASN A 10 21.42 38.93 16.02
N PRO A 11 21.60 38.98 14.68
CA PRO A 11 22.58 38.14 13.98
C PRO A 11 24.02 38.31 14.47
N GLU A 12 24.42 39.54 14.83
CA GLU A 12 25.78 39.82 15.35
C GLU A 12 26.00 39.12 16.71
N TYR A 13 25.00 39.12 17.56
CA TYR A 13 25.07 38.44 18.85
C TYR A 13 25.15 36.92 18.68
N GLN A 14 24.42 36.37 17.73
CA GLN A 14 24.48 34.94 17.43
C GLN A 14 25.87 34.53 16.93
N GLN A 15 26.48 35.31 16.06
CA GLN A 15 27.84 35.08 15.59
C GLN A 15 28.86 35.15 16.73
N LYS A 16 28.75 36.14 17.63
CA LYS A 16 29.64 36.25 18.80
C LYS A 16 29.54 35.04 19.71
N LEU A 17 28.29 34.54 19.98
CA LEU A 17 28.07 33.35 20.79
C LEU A 17 28.64 32.09 20.13
N PHE A 18 28.46 32.00 18.82
CA PHE A 18 29.01 30.85 18.06
C PHE A 18 30.55 30.83 18.10
N HIS A 19 31.21 31.98 17.98
CA HIS A 19 32.67 32.06 18.05
C HIS A 19 33.27 31.68 19.40
N ILE A 20 32.52 31.85 20.48
CA ILE A 20 32.96 31.43 21.82
C ILE A 20 32.42 30.03 22.19
N GLY A 21 31.92 29.26 21.21
CA GLY A 21 31.46 27.88 21.44
C GLY A 21 30.10 27.76 22.11
N VAL A 22 29.32 28.82 22.24
CA VAL A 22 27.98 28.78 22.83
C VAL A 22 26.94 28.53 21.76
N PRO A 23 26.27 27.38 21.76
CA PRO A 23 25.24 27.07 20.77
C PRO A 23 24.01 27.97 20.93
N VAL A 24 23.52 28.51 19.82
CA VAL A 24 22.27 29.26 19.77
C VAL A 24 21.17 28.33 19.27
N LEU A 25 20.27 27.98 20.18
CA LEU A 25 19.15 27.08 19.86
C LEU A 25 17.98 27.86 19.24
N PRO A 26 17.20 27.23 18.36
CA PRO A 26 15.95 27.80 17.85
C PRO A 26 14.91 27.94 18.98
N PRO A 27 13.70 28.48 18.69
CA PRO A 27 12.61 28.54 19.67
C PRO A 27 12.37 27.21 20.38
N PRO A 28 11.91 27.21 21.65
CA PRO A 28 11.92 26.03 22.53
C PRO A 28 11.32 24.75 21.90
N VAL A 29 10.24 24.89 21.16
CA VAL A 29 9.59 23.75 20.50
C VAL A 29 10.53 23.03 19.53
N TYR A 30 11.29 23.80 18.75
CA TYR A 30 12.26 23.22 17.80
C TYR A 30 13.54 22.77 18.50
N ALA A 31 13.98 23.51 19.53
CA ALA A 31 15.15 23.14 20.32
C ALA A 31 14.94 21.77 21.02
N PHE A 32 13.77 21.54 21.63
CA PHE A 32 13.45 20.27 22.24
C PHE A 32 13.36 19.14 21.22
N LYS A 33 12.77 19.39 20.04
CA LYS A 33 12.76 18.38 18.96
C LYS A 33 14.19 18.04 18.50
N MET A 34 15.05 19.04 18.29
CA MET A 34 16.44 18.79 17.91
C MET A 34 17.19 17.99 18.96
N LEU A 35 17.01 18.30 20.25
CA LEU A 35 17.62 17.55 21.35
C LEU A 35 17.09 16.12 21.45
N SER A 36 15.79 15.94 21.23
CA SER A 36 15.20 14.59 21.16
C SER A 36 15.82 13.77 20.02
N HIS A 37 15.86 14.32 18.81
CA HIS A 37 16.46 13.63 17.67
C HIS A 37 17.96 13.35 17.85
N LEU A 38 18.69 14.28 18.53
CA LEU A 38 20.09 14.04 18.84
C LEU A 38 20.24 12.89 19.89
N ALA A 39 19.38 12.85 20.90
CA ALA A 39 19.38 11.79 21.87
C ALA A 39 19.04 10.44 21.22
N ASP A 40 18.05 10.41 20.34
CA ASP A 40 17.68 9.24 19.56
C ASP A 40 18.85 8.77 18.69
N PHE A 41 19.53 9.69 18.01
CA PHE A 41 20.70 9.39 17.19
C PHE A 41 21.87 8.83 18.01
N VAL A 42 22.18 9.42 19.18
CA VAL A 42 23.26 8.95 20.07
C VAL A 42 22.94 7.57 20.67
N ASN A 43 21.67 7.30 20.95
CA ASN A 43 21.21 6.03 21.49
C ASN A 43 20.94 4.99 20.40
N TYR A 44 20.93 5.39 19.14
CA TYR A 44 20.76 4.49 18.02
C TYR A 44 21.96 3.55 17.94
N LYS A 45 21.73 2.31 18.27
CA LYS A 45 22.67 1.22 18.00
C LYS A 45 22.32 0.67 16.63
N ALA A 46 23.16 1.00 15.65
CA ALA A 46 23.08 0.32 14.36
C ALA A 46 23.35 -1.17 14.63
N GLU A 47 22.34 -2.01 14.54
CA GLU A 47 22.60 -3.43 14.38
C GLU A 47 23.31 -3.58 13.03
N GLU A 48 24.49 -4.21 13.05
CA GLU A 48 25.17 -4.61 11.82
C GLU A 48 24.27 -5.64 11.12
N LYS A 49 23.31 -5.15 10.38
CA LYS A 49 22.63 -5.97 9.39
C LYS A 49 23.64 -6.21 8.29
N THR A 50 24.14 -7.42 8.20
CA THR A 50 24.67 -7.91 6.95
C THR A 50 23.49 -7.96 5.98
N LEU A 51 23.15 -6.81 5.41
CA LEU A 51 22.27 -6.74 4.26
C LEU A 51 23.01 -7.46 3.16
N SER A 52 22.83 -8.79 3.09
CA SER A 52 23.02 -9.52 1.86
C SER A 52 21.92 -9.01 0.92
N LEU A 53 22.09 -7.76 0.48
CA LEU A 53 21.50 -7.35 -0.75
C LEU A 53 22.10 -8.33 -1.76
N ALA A 54 21.37 -9.40 -2.05
CA ALA A 54 21.47 -9.99 -3.34
C ALA A 54 21.20 -8.83 -4.29
N ALA A 55 22.27 -8.16 -4.72
CA ALA A 55 22.23 -7.23 -5.80
C ALA A 55 21.78 -8.10 -6.98
N GLY A 56 20.47 -8.27 -7.11
CA GLY A 56 19.89 -8.76 -8.33
C GLY A 56 20.41 -7.82 -9.37
N GLU A 57 21.11 -8.37 -10.36
CA GLU A 57 21.50 -7.59 -11.51
C GLU A 57 20.28 -6.79 -11.96
N PRO A 58 20.40 -5.48 -12.27
CA PRO A 58 19.27 -4.72 -12.76
C PRO A 58 18.70 -5.52 -13.92
N SER A 59 17.53 -6.11 -13.71
CA SER A 59 16.91 -6.91 -14.74
C SER A 59 16.64 -5.97 -15.90
N SER A 60 17.26 -6.22 -17.04
CA SER A 60 16.98 -5.55 -18.30
C SER A 60 15.61 -5.97 -18.86
N GLN A 61 14.79 -6.62 -18.05
CA GLN A 61 13.45 -7.02 -18.42
C GLN A 61 12.55 -5.80 -18.43
N GLU A 62 11.85 -5.62 -19.54
CA GLU A 62 10.80 -4.65 -19.67
C GLU A 62 9.80 -4.86 -18.52
N SER A 63 9.49 -3.78 -17.80
CA SER A 63 8.47 -3.84 -16.75
C SER A 63 7.10 -4.01 -17.40
N TYR A 64 6.37 -5.05 -17.04
CA TYR A 64 5.00 -5.28 -17.49
C TYR A 64 4.07 -5.33 -16.28
N ALA A 65 2.84 -4.88 -16.49
CA ALA A 65 1.81 -4.97 -15.48
C ALA A 65 1.20 -6.38 -15.50
N LEU A 66 1.14 -7.00 -14.33
CA LEU A 66 0.36 -8.22 -14.15
C LEU A 66 -1.13 -7.89 -13.98
N SER A 67 -1.99 -8.81 -14.39
CA SER A 67 -3.41 -8.75 -14.07
C SER A 67 -3.65 -8.92 -12.56
N GLU A 68 -4.87 -8.65 -12.08
CA GLU A 68 -5.23 -8.88 -10.67
C GLU A 68 -5.07 -10.36 -10.29
N HIS A 69 -5.50 -11.25 -11.18
CA HIS A 69 -5.38 -12.69 -10.97
C HIS A 69 -3.91 -13.15 -10.95
N ASP A 70 -3.13 -12.78 -11.95
CA ASP A 70 -1.73 -13.20 -12.05
C ASP A 70 -0.91 -12.67 -10.87
N SER A 71 -1.20 -11.44 -10.42
CA SER A 71 -0.58 -10.86 -9.22
C SER A 71 -0.86 -11.69 -7.96
N LYS A 72 -2.10 -12.16 -7.79
CA LYS A 72 -2.47 -13.04 -6.66
C LYS A 72 -1.82 -14.41 -6.75
N VAL A 73 -1.74 -14.99 -7.94
CA VAL A 73 -1.02 -16.25 -8.18
C VAL A 73 0.44 -16.10 -7.78
N GLU A 74 1.07 -15.00 -8.18
CA GLU A 74 2.47 -14.72 -7.82
C GLU A 74 2.66 -14.55 -6.32
N LEU A 75 1.84 -13.74 -5.65
CA LEU A 75 1.86 -13.54 -4.20
C LEU A 75 1.63 -14.85 -3.42
N GLY A 76 0.78 -15.71 -3.94
CA GLY A 76 0.51 -17.04 -3.35
C GLY A 76 1.75 -17.92 -3.26
N LYS A 77 2.72 -17.81 -4.19
CA LYS A 77 3.99 -18.55 -4.17
C LYS A 77 4.85 -18.18 -2.96
N TYR A 78 4.66 -16.98 -2.41
CA TYR A 78 5.34 -16.50 -1.21
C TYR A 78 4.54 -16.73 0.08
N GLY A 79 3.47 -17.53 0.01
CA GLY A 79 2.65 -17.87 1.18
C GLY A 79 1.68 -16.77 1.62
N ILE A 80 1.47 -15.74 0.81
CA ILE A 80 0.48 -14.71 1.09
C ILE A 80 -0.91 -15.30 0.81
N PRO A 81 -1.82 -15.33 1.81
CA PRO A 81 -3.15 -15.89 1.62
C PRO A 81 -3.95 -15.01 0.66
N VAL A 82 -4.53 -15.63 -0.35
CA VAL A 82 -5.38 -14.95 -1.34
C VAL A 82 -6.81 -15.48 -1.25
N ALA A 83 -7.79 -14.65 -1.56
CA ALA A 83 -9.18 -15.07 -1.63
C ALA A 83 -9.37 -16.12 -2.74
N ARG A 84 -10.29 -17.07 -2.50
CA ARG A 84 -10.71 -18.00 -3.56
C ARG A 84 -11.33 -17.20 -4.70
N GLU A 85 -10.89 -17.47 -5.91
CA GLU A 85 -11.41 -16.79 -7.10
C GLU A 85 -11.46 -17.72 -8.30
N VAL A 86 -12.21 -17.31 -9.32
CA VAL A 86 -12.29 -17.99 -10.59
C VAL A 86 -12.41 -16.95 -11.72
N ILE A 87 -11.75 -17.19 -12.83
CA ILE A 87 -11.98 -16.44 -14.07
C ILE A 87 -12.97 -17.23 -14.89
N VAL A 88 -14.11 -16.63 -15.20
CA VAL A 88 -15.16 -17.19 -16.05
C VAL A 88 -15.15 -16.54 -17.44
N LYS A 89 -15.35 -17.35 -18.47
CA LYS A 89 -15.30 -16.92 -19.86
C LYS A 89 -16.66 -16.98 -20.55
N SER A 90 -17.69 -17.49 -19.86
CA SER A 90 -19.06 -17.56 -20.36
C SER A 90 -20.07 -17.23 -19.27
N GLU A 91 -21.31 -16.90 -19.69
CA GLU A 91 -22.43 -16.70 -18.77
C GLU A 91 -22.75 -17.97 -17.98
N GLU A 92 -22.64 -19.12 -18.62
CA GLU A 92 -22.93 -20.42 -18.02
C GLU A 92 -21.95 -20.73 -16.89
N GLU A 93 -20.65 -20.47 -17.11
CA GLU A 93 -19.63 -20.60 -16.07
C GLU A 93 -19.90 -19.65 -14.90
N ALA A 94 -20.28 -18.40 -15.19
CA ALA A 94 -20.60 -17.42 -14.15
C ALA A 94 -21.81 -17.87 -13.31
N VAL A 95 -22.85 -18.38 -13.94
CA VAL A 95 -24.04 -18.93 -13.28
C VAL A 95 -23.68 -20.12 -12.40
N GLN A 96 -22.92 -21.08 -12.92
CA GLN A 96 -22.49 -22.28 -12.20
C GLN A 96 -21.67 -21.92 -10.95
N PHE A 97 -20.71 -21.01 -11.10
CA PHE A 97 -19.91 -20.58 -9.97
C PHE A 97 -20.77 -19.86 -8.92
N ALA A 98 -21.64 -18.94 -9.34
CA ALA A 98 -22.52 -18.21 -8.43
C ALA A 98 -23.51 -19.13 -7.67
N GLN A 99 -23.87 -20.27 -8.25
CA GLN A 99 -24.70 -21.28 -7.58
C GLN A 99 -23.91 -22.18 -6.61
N SER A 100 -22.58 -22.24 -6.76
CA SER A 100 -21.69 -23.06 -5.92
C SER A 100 -21.24 -22.38 -4.64
N VAL A 101 -21.53 -21.09 -4.47
CA VAL A 101 -21.14 -20.29 -3.30
C VAL A 101 -22.36 -19.65 -2.66
N SER A 102 -22.30 -19.47 -1.35
CA SER A 102 -23.39 -18.85 -0.56
C SER A 102 -23.17 -17.35 -0.34
N GLU A 103 -21.91 -16.91 -0.41
CA GLU A 103 -21.53 -15.54 -0.18
C GLU A 103 -21.87 -14.66 -1.40
N PRO A 104 -22.16 -13.36 -1.20
CA PRO A 104 -22.24 -12.43 -2.28
C PRO A 104 -20.91 -12.37 -3.05
N LEU A 105 -20.98 -12.17 -4.35
CA LEU A 105 -19.82 -12.12 -5.24
C LEU A 105 -19.48 -10.70 -5.65
N ALA A 106 -18.19 -10.42 -5.76
CA ALA A 106 -17.66 -9.36 -6.59
C ALA A 106 -17.30 -9.94 -7.97
N MET A 107 -17.80 -9.32 -9.03
CA MET A 107 -17.49 -9.66 -10.42
C MET A 107 -16.74 -8.51 -11.05
N LYS A 108 -15.56 -8.77 -11.59
CA LYS A 108 -14.67 -7.73 -12.14
C LYS A 108 -14.15 -8.16 -13.50
N ILE A 109 -14.07 -7.23 -14.44
CA ILE A 109 -13.38 -7.49 -15.71
C ILE A 109 -11.92 -7.88 -15.46
N GLU A 110 -11.43 -8.91 -16.13
CA GLU A 110 -10.05 -9.35 -16.03
C GLU A 110 -9.30 -8.98 -17.29
N SER A 111 -8.43 -7.99 -17.14
CA SER A 111 -7.62 -7.42 -18.23
C SER A 111 -6.41 -6.71 -17.63
N ALA A 112 -5.24 -6.88 -18.22
CA ALA A 112 -4.04 -6.13 -17.90
C ALA A 112 -4.10 -4.68 -18.46
N ASP A 113 -4.91 -4.45 -19.49
CA ASP A 113 -5.02 -3.14 -20.15
C ASP A 113 -5.95 -2.18 -19.38
N ILE A 114 -6.78 -2.69 -18.45
CA ILE A 114 -7.77 -1.92 -17.70
C ILE A 114 -7.37 -1.80 -16.23
N LEU A 115 -6.67 -0.72 -15.88
CA LEU A 115 -6.21 -0.48 -14.50
C LEU A 115 -7.35 -0.01 -13.58
N HIS A 116 -8.23 0.88 -14.07
CA HIS A 116 -9.35 1.44 -13.29
C HIS A 116 -10.67 0.81 -13.72
N LYS A 117 -10.89 -0.45 -13.31
CA LYS A 117 -12.05 -1.26 -13.72
C LYS A 117 -13.40 -0.63 -13.39
N SER A 118 -13.49 0.10 -12.28
CA SER A 118 -14.74 0.76 -11.84
C SER A 118 -15.17 1.88 -12.77
N ASP A 119 -14.24 2.66 -13.34
CA ASP A 119 -14.52 3.83 -14.17
C ASP A 119 -15.15 3.42 -15.52
N VAL A 120 -14.82 2.23 -15.97
CA VAL A 120 -15.37 1.66 -17.21
C VAL A 120 -16.61 0.79 -16.97
N GLY A 121 -17.13 0.73 -15.74
CA GLY A 121 -18.26 -0.14 -15.39
C GLY A 121 -17.89 -1.63 -15.35
N GLY A 122 -16.61 -1.94 -15.29
CA GLY A 122 -16.05 -3.28 -15.24
C GLY A 122 -16.16 -4.00 -13.89
N VAL A 123 -16.94 -3.46 -12.94
CA VAL A 123 -17.12 -4.04 -11.60
C VAL A 123 -18.60 -4.10 -11.21
N LYS A 124 -19.03 -5.25 -10.68
CA LYS A 124 -20.33 -5.44 -10.01
C LYS A 124 -20.09 -6.09 -8.67
N LEU A 125 -20.68 -5.52 -7.63
CA LEU A 125 -20.55 -5.99 -6.24
C LEU A 125 -21.89 -6.51 -5.73
N ASN A 126 -21.84 -7.34 -4.69
CA ASN A 126 -23.00 -7.93 -4.03
C ASN A 126 -23.89 -8.79 -4.93
N VAL A 127 -23.31 -9.43 -5.95
CA VAL A 127 -24.03 -10.30 -6.89
C VAL A 127 -24.38 -11.61 -6.20
N LYS A 128 -25.66 -12.02 -6.24
CA LYS A 128 -26.15 -13.20 -5.56
C LYS A 128 -26.88 -14.14 -6.53
N GLY A 129 -26.46 -15.40 -6.51
CA GLY A 129 -27.11 -16.44 -7.31
C GLY A 129 -26.90 -16.30 -8.82
N GLY A 130 -27.38 -17.28 -9.56
CA GLY A 130 -27.07 -17.40 -10.99
C GLY A 130 -27.72 -16.34 -11.88
N GLN A 131 -28.91 -15.86 -11.53
CA GLN A 131 -29.60 -14.87 -12.38
C GLN A 131 -28.88 -13.51 -12.34
N GLU A 132 -28.56 -13.02 -11.13
CA GLU A 132 -27.81 -11.77 -10.99
C GLU A 132 -26.40 -11.87 -11.61
N ALA A 133 -25.76 -13.06 -11.49
CA ALA A 133 -24.45 -13.28 -12.10
C ALA A 133 -24.50 -13.21 -13.63
N ARG A 134 -25.55 -13.75 -14.24
CA ARG A 134 -25.77 -13.63 -15.69
C ARG A 134 -25.94 -12.18 -16.13
N GLU A 135 -26.78 -11.44 -15.43
CA GLU A 135 -27.04 -10.02 -15.72
C GLU A 135 -25.79 -9.17 -15.53
N ALA A 136 -25.04 -9.41 -14.45
CA ALA A 136 -23.78 -8.73 -14.17
C ALA A 136 -22.72 -9.03 -15.25
N TYR A 137 -22.61 -10.31 -15.68
CA TYR A 137 -21.69 -10.72 -16.73
C TYR A 137 -21.93 -9.93 -18.03
N ARG A 138 -23.19 -9.89 -18.49
CA ARG A 138 -23.58 -9.13 -19.69
C ARG A 138 -23.31 -7.63 -19.54
N ALA A 139 -23.69 -7.05 -18.41
CA ALA A 139 -23.55 -5.63 -18.17
C ALA A 139 -22.08 -5.19 -18.12
N ILE A 140 -21.19 -6.00 -17.52
CA ILE A 140 -19.76 -5.73 -17.50
C ILE A 140 -19.19 -5.75 -18.92
N LEU A 141 -19.44 -6.82 -19.69
CA LEU A 141 -18.90 -6.94 -21.05
C LEU A 141 -19.42 -5.84 -21.97
N ALA A 142 -20.69 -5.49 -21.88
CA ALA A 142 -21.28 -4.42 -22.68
C ALA A 142 -20.61 -3.06 -22.38
N SER A 143 -20.48 -2.72 -21.08
CA SER A 143 -19.89 -1.45 -20.66
C SER A 143 -18.41 -1.33 -21.03
N VAL A 144 -17.66 -2.42 -20.85
CA VAL A 144 -16.23 -2.44 -21.18
C VAL A 144 -16.02 -2.43 -22.70
N GLY A 145 -16.81 -3.18 -23.45
CA GLY A 145 -16.74 -3.17 -24.92
C GLY A 145 -17.05 -1.81 -25.54
N GLU A 146 -17.92 -1.02 -24.92
CA GLU A 146 -18.20 0.36 -25.34
C GLU A 146 -17.07 1.32 -25.05
N LYS A 147 -16.47 1.23 -23.83
CA LYS A 147 -15.49 2.21 -23.34
C LYS A 147 -14.04 1.86 -23.66
N CYS A 148 -13.72 0.59 -23.80
CA CYS A 148 -12.39 0.06 -24.06
C CYS A 148 -12.41 -1.02 -25.13
N PRO A 149 -12.79 -0.69 -26.38
CA PRO A 149 -13.00 -1.70 -27.45
C PRO A 149 -11.73 -2.48 -27.82
N ASP A 150 -10.55 -1.89 -27.62
CA ASP A 150 -9.26 -2.50 -27.98
C ASP A 150 -8.59 -3.26 -26.82
N ALA A 151 -9.20 -3.29 -25.63
CA ALA A 151 -8.62 -3.96 -24.47
C ALA A 151 -8.69 -5.49 -24.61
N ALA A 152 -7.60 -6.17 -24.35
CA ALA A 152 -7.56 -7.63 -24.27
C ALA A 152 -8.27 -8.11 -22.98
N ILE A 153 -9.39 -8.81 -23.16
CA ILE A 153 -10.22 -9.31 -22.06
C ILE A 153 -9.95 -10.79 -21.85
N ASN A 154 -9.47 -11.16 -20.67
CA ASN A 154 -9.21 -12.55 -20.28
C ASN A 154 -10.45 -13.27 -19.72
N GLY A 155 -11.50 -12.53 -19.39
CA GLY A 155 -12.74 -13.03 -18.81
C GLY A 155 -13.27 -12.10 -17.72
N ILE A 156 -14.10 -12.64 -16.83
CA ILE A 156 -14.57 -11.96 -15.62
C ILE A 156 -14.08 -12.72 -14.40
N LEU A 157 -13.36 -12.03 -13.53
CA LEU A 157 -12.90 -12.53 -12.25
C LEU A 157 -14.08 -12.48 -11.26
N MET A 158 -14.43 -13.62 -10.68
CA MET A 158 -15.46 -13.76 -9.67
C MET A 158 -14.84 -14.14 -8.34
N VAL A 159 -15.11 -13.35 -7.30
CA VAL A 159 -14.53 -13.49 -5.97
C VAL A 159 -15.63 -13.42 -4.91
N PRO A 160 -15.75 -14.40 -4.01
CA PRO A 160 -16.65 -14.28 -2.85
C PRO A 160 -16.25 -13.06 -2.02
N MET A 161 -17.22 -12.22 -1.66
CA MET A 161 -16.97 -11.04 -0.84
C MET A 161 -16.62 -11.46 0.59
N LEU A 162 -15.50 -10.94 1.08
CA LEU A 162 -15.09 -11.17 2.45
C LEU A 162 -15.97 -10.36 3.42
N LYS A 163 -16.05 -10.84 4.65
CA LYS A 163 -16.68 -10.08 5.73
C LYS A 163 -15.93 -8.77 5.94
N PRO A 164 -16.64 -7.68 6.30
CA PRO A 164 -15.99 -6.44 6.64
C PRO A 164 -14.92 -6.62 7.72
N GLY A 165 -13.79 -5.98 7.52
CA GLY A 165 -12.65 -6.01 8.43
C GLY A 165 -11.84 -4.72 8.29
N VAL A 166 -10.70 -4.66 8.96
CA VAL A 166 -9.78 -3.54 8.82
C VAL A 166 -9.02 -3.73 7.51
N GLU A 167 -9.17 -2.75 6.62
CA GLU A 167 -8.43 -2.76 5.36
C GLU A 167 -7.05 -2.15 5.55
N MET A 168 -6.04 -2.83 5.00
CA MET A 168 -4.65 -2.36 5.03
C MET A 168 -4.07 -2.37 3.62
N ILE A 169 -3.12 -1.48 3.39
CA ILE A 169 -2.30 -1.48 2.18
C ILE A 169 -0.92 -2.00 2.55
N LEU A 170 -0.45 -2.97 1.79
CA LEU A 170 0.91 -3.45 1.83
C LEU A 170 1.48 -3.35 0.42
N GLY A 171 2.65 -2.76 0.30
CA GLY A 171 3.32 -2.59 -0.99
C GLY A 171 4.83 -2.70 -0.89
N VAL A 172 5.45 -2.94 -2.03
CA VAL A 172 6.90 -2.89 -2.18
C VAL A 172 7.21 -1.94 -3.33
N ASN A 173 8.13 -1.04 -3.10
CA ASN A 173 8.64 -0.13 -4.11
C ASN A 173 10.17 -0.22 -4.15
N ASN A 174 10.75 -0.17 -5.34
CA ASN A 174 12.19 -0.12 -5.48
C ASN A 174 12.64 1.34 -5.56
N ASP A 175 13.15 1.85 -4.46
CA ASP A 175 13.67 3.21 -4.38
C ASP A 175 15.05 3.29 -5.03
N PRO A 176 15.34 4.31 -5.87
CA PRO A 176 16.62 4.43 -6.56
C PRO A 176 17.83 4.60 -5.62
N GLN A 177 17.62 5.12 -4.41
CA GLN A 177 18.69 5.38 -3.43
C GLN A 177 18.77 4.31 -2.34
N PHE A 178 17.60 3.83 -1.88
CA PHE A 178 17.49 2.92 -0.74
C PHE A 178 17.22 1.46 -1.14
N GLY A 179 17.00 1.18 -2.43
CA GLY A 179 16.64 -0.15 -2.91
C GLY A 179 15.19 -0.52 -2.56
N PRO A 180 14.89 -1.81 -2.36
CA PRO A 180 13.52 -2.25 -2.09
C PRO A 180 13.02 -1.74 -0.74
N MET A 181 11.89 -1.06 -0.78
CA MET A 181 11.20 -0.48 0.39
C MET A 181 9.85 -1.14 0.57
N VAL A 182 9.56 -1.58 1.78
CA VAL A 182 8.24 -2.08 2.16
C VAL A 182 7.42 -0.92 2.71
N MET A 183 6.19 -0.80 2.25
CA MET A 183 5.20 0.16 2.73
C MET A 183 4.04 -0.57 3.37
N VAL A 184 3.59 -0.12 4.53
CA VAL A 184 2.32 -0.53 5.12
C VAL A 184 1.52 0.70 5.50
N GLY A 185 0.21 0.62 5.37
CA GLY A 185 -0.70 1.70 5.75
C GLY A 185 -2.12 1.20 5.97
N MET A 186 -2.95 2.07 6.50
CA MET A 186 -4.38 1.81 6.60
C MET A 186 -5.02 1.95 5.22
N GLY A 187 -5.94 1.05 4.89
CA GLY A 187 -6.68 1.08 3.62
C GLY A 187 -7.88 2.03 3.63
N GLY A 188 -8.58 2.07 2.49
CA GLY A 188 -9.78 2.87 2.32
C GLY A 188 -9.54 4.38 2.49
N VAL A 189 -10.52 5.09 3.02
CA VAL A 189 -10.49 6.55 3.23
C VAL A 189 -9.34 7.02 4.13
N PHE A 190 -8.77 6.14 4.95
CA PHE A 190 -7.67 6.48 5.84
C PHE A 190 -6.38 6.79 5.10
N VAL A 191 -6.11 6.13 3.98
CA VAL A 191 -4.93 6.42 3.16
C VAL A 191 -5.06 7.77 2.47
N GLU A 192 -6.21 8.06 1.90
CA GLU A 192 -6.43 9.28 1.13
C GLU A 192 -6.41 10.53 2.01
N VAL A 193 -7.03 10.46 3.18
CA VAL A 193 -7.21 11.62 4.07
C VAL A 193 -6.07 11.75 5.08
N PHE A 194 -5.68 10.66 5.74
CA PHE A 194 -4.75 10.72 6.87
C PHE A 194 -3.31 10.40 6.50
N LYS A 195 -3.07 9.81 5.32
CA LYS A 195 -1.75 9.39 4.86
C LYS A 195 -0.97 8.62 5.94
N ASP A 196 -1.68 7.74 6.64
CA ASP A 196 -1.12 6.94 7.73
C ASP A 196 -0.39 5.73 7.15
N VAL A 197 0.85 5.96 6.79
CA VAL A 197 1.73 4.97 6.16
C VAL A 197 3.09 4.94 6.85
N ALA A 198 3.71 3.77 6.89
CA ALA A 198 5.09 3.56 7.31
C ALA A 198 5.87 2.96 6.14
N LEU A 199 7.14 3.35 6.03
CA LEU A 199 8.05 2.90 4.98
C LEU A 199 9.35 2.41 5.63
N TYR A 200 9.76 1.18 5.31
CA TYR A 200 10.97 0.57 5.85
C TYR A 200 11.77 -0.11 4.74
N PRO A 201 13.13 -0.11 4.79
CA PRO A 201 13.93 -0.85 3.83
C PRO A 201 13.78 -2.35 4.02
N ALA A 202 13.68 -3.08 2.90
CA ALA A 202 13.69 -4.54 2.93
C ALA A 202 15.15 -5.07 2.95
N PRO A 203 15.39 -6.30 3.48
CA PRO A 203 14.43 -7.18 4.14
C PRO A 203 14.12 -6.75 5.57
N LEU A 204 12.94 -7.12 6.06
CA LEU A 204 12.49 -6.84 7.41
C LEU A 204 12.55 -8.11 8.26
N SER A 205 13.01 -7.98 9.49
CA SER A 205 12.76 -8.98 10.54
C SER A 205 11.32 -8.88 11.04
N GLU A 206 10.83 -9.92 11.71
CA GLU A 206 9.50 -9.91 12.34
C GLU A 206 9.35 -8.77 13.37
N THR A 207 10.41 -8.50 14.13
CA THR A 207 10.43 -7.38 15.11
C THR A 207 10.24 -6.04 14.41
N GLU A 208 10.97 -5.78 13.33
CA GLU A 208 10.86 -4.54 12.57
C GLU A 208 9.52 -4.41 11.85
N ALA A 209 8.99 -5.51 11.33
CA ALA A 209 7.65 -5.50 10.76
C ALA A 209 6.59 -5.13 11.82
N MET A 210 6.75 -5.62 13.06
CA MET A 210 5.87 -5.26 14.16
C MET A 210 6.06 -3.80 14.61
N GLU A 211 7.29 -3.29 14.65
CA GLU A 211 7.57 -1.88 14.93
C GLU A 211 6.97 -0.97 13.86
N MET A 212 7.10 -1.36 12.60
CA MET A 212 6.50 -0.67 11.47
C MET A 212 4.97 -0.56 11.61
N LEU A 213 4.30 -1.65 11.98
CA LEU A 213 2.86 -1.63 12.26
C LEU A 213 2.51 -0.72 13.44
N ARG A 214 3.28 -0.79 14.54
CA ARG A 214 3.07 0.04 15.74
C ARG A 214 3.30 1.53 15.49
N SER A 215 4.08 1.89 14.49
CA SER A 215 4.33 3.29 14.12
C SER A 215 3.13 3.96 13.45
N LEU A 216 2.15 3.19 12.96
CA LEU A 216 0.92 3.73 12.38
C LEU A 216 0.09 4.42 13.47
N LYS A 217 -0.44 5.60 13.16
CA LYS A 217 -1.32 6.36 14.08
C LYS A 217 -2.58 5.56 14.44
N ALA A 218 -3.09 4.82 13.47
CA ALA A 218 -4.28 3.99 13.61
C ALA A 218 -3.99 2.57 14.15
N PHE A 219 -2.77 2.29 14.64
CA PHE A 219 -2.42 0.96 15.18
C PHE A 219 -3.40 0.44 16.25
N LYS A 220 -4.02 1.36 17.01
CA LYS A 220 -5.03 0.98 18.01
C LYS A 220 -6.23 0.24 17.41
N LEU A 221 -6.57 0.48 16.14
CA LEU A 221 -7.63 -0.24 15.45
C LEU A 221 -7.24 -1.70 15.13
N LEU A 222 -5.95 -2.00 15.08
CA LEU A 222 -5.42 -3.34 14.82
C LEU A 222 -5.29 -4.14 16.10
N ASN A 223 -5.19 -3.47 17.24
CA ASN A 223 -4.93 -4.11 18.53
C ASN A 223 -6.22 -4.44 19.34
N GLY A 224 -7.39 -4.05 18.83
CA GLY A 224 -8.70 -4.31 19.44
C GLY A 224 -9.05 -3.34 20.56
#